data_c6aa47019ef5f5b666b4a6fb70f3c0a0
#
_entry.id   c6aa47019ef5f5b666b4a6fb70f3c0a0
#
_cell.length_a   1.000
_cell.length_b   1.000
_cell.length_c   1.000
_cell.angle_alpha   90.00
_cell.angle_beta   90.00
_cell.angle_gamma   90.00
#
_symmetry.space_group_name_H-M   'P 1'
#
loop_
_entity.id
_entity.type
_entity.pdbx_description
1 polymer ?
#
loop_
_entity_poly.entity_id
_entity_poly.type
_entity_poly.pdbx_seq_one_letter_code
_entity_poly.pdbx_strand_id
1 'polypeptide(L)'
;MSVTPTSPDSIIPRLKAETLSSLTKKGVRADGRGLEDFREVKIITNYLPKADGSALVKLGDTQVLVGVKIELGSPYPDTPEEGVLVVSAEFVPTASPAFEPGPPDENAIELARVIDRVLREYGVIDTSKLAIIPGRKAWVVWIDIYVLDHGGNLVDASAIATLAALLTTRIPKYTVSENELIQVDKSSFSGPLPVVRKAVTVTVGKLGDSLIVDPTIEEEKVVSSKLIVGVGEDGSIAGLQKSGDGYLTLQEVEKAIQLALKKGGELLAKIAESVKSPEATSAGSVGTPSVEGEKPPESNA
;
A
#
# COMPACT_ATOMS: atom_id res chain seq x y z
N MET A 1 -24.71 -4.43 36.69
CA MET A 1 -24.93 -4.78 35.29
C MET A 1 -24.47 -3.61 34.44
N SER A 2 -23.26 -3.70 33.88
CA SER A 2 -22.74 -2.67 32.96
C SER A 2 -23.44 -2.88 31.62
N VAL A 3 -24.33 -1.97 31.23
CA VAL A 3 -24.92 -1.94 29.89
C VAL A 3 -23.87 -1.27 29.02
N THR A 4 -23.04 -2.09 28.35
CA THR A 4 -22.20 -1.60 27.29
C THR A 4 -23.14 -1.08 26.20
N PRO A 5 -23.08 0.19 25.78
CA PRO A 5 -23.92 0.68 24.69
C PRO A 5 -23.56 -0.12 23.45
N THR A 6 -24.53 -0.85 22.92
CA THR A 6 -24.40 -1.49 21.61
C THR A 6 -24.14 -0.37 20.63
N SER A 7 -22.95 -0.31 20.05
CA SER A 7 -22.63 0.76 19.09
C SER A 7 -23.65 0.73 17.95
N PRO A 8 -24.08 1.88 17.43
CA PRO A 8 -25.01 1.95 16.29
C PRO A 8 -24.57 1.16 15.08
N ASP A 9 -23.29 0.80 15.02
CA ASP A 9 -22.67 0.00 13.95
C ASP A 9 -23.15 -1.45 13.84
N SER A 10 -23.89 -1.98 14.82
CA SER A 10 -24.31 -3.40 14.81
C SER A 10 -25.65 -3.71 14.13
N ILE A 11 -26.54 -2.72 13.99
CA ILE A 11 -27.90 -2.94 13.43
C ILE A 11 -27.95 -2.57 11.93
N ILE A 12 -27.29 -1.50 11.55
CA ILE A 12 -27.23 -1.02 10.17
C ILE A 12 -26.61 -2.06 9.19
N PRO A 13 -25.57 -2.84 9.54
CA PRO A 13 -24.99 -3.82 8.65
C PRO A 13 -25.96 -4.90 8.15
N ARG A 14 -26.89 -5.38 8.99
CA ARG A 14 -27.80 -6.46 8.59
C ARG A 14 -28.81 -6.04 7.52
N LEU A 15 -29.42 -4.88 7.66
CA LEU A 15 -30.35 -4.33 6.65
C LEU A 15 -29.61 -4.00 5.34
N LYS A 16 -28.40 -3.48 5.43
CA LYS A 16 -27.55 -3.24 4.27
C LYS A 16 -27.09 -4.55 3.61
N ALA A 17 -26.78 -5.58 4.39
CA ALA A 17 -26.33 -6.88 3.90
C ALA A 17 -27.35 -7.54 2.96
N GLU A 18 -28.65 -7.52 3.31
CA GLU A 18 -29.71 -8.05 2.46
C GLU A 18 -29.83 -7.27 1.14
N THR A 19 -29.76 -5.94 1.23
CA THR A 19 -29.83 -5.06 0.04
C THR A 19 -28.64 -5.29 -0.88
N LEU A 20 -27.41 -5.27 -0.33
CA LEU A 20 -26.17 -5.49 -1.10
C LEU A 20 -26.12 -6.89 -1.70
N SER A 21 -26.52 -7.93 -0.94
CA SER A 21 -26.62 -9.30 -1.43
C SER A 21 -27.66 -9.44 -2.54
N SER A 22 -28.78 -8.72 -2.46
CA SER A 22 -29.79 -8.70 -3.51
C SER A 22 -29.29 -8.04 -4.82
N LEU A 23 -28.47 -6.99 -4.70
CA LEU A 23 -27.86 -6.32 -5.85
C LEU A 23 -26.81 -7.21 -6.51
N THR A 24 -25.92 -7.82 -5.72
CA THR A 24 -24.87 -8.70 -6.25
C THR A 24 -25.44 -9.95 -6.94
N LYS A 25 -26.58 -10.49 -6.48
CA LYS A 25 -27.29 -11.56 -7.21
C LYS A 25 -27.76 -11.14 -8.59
N LYS A 26 -27.98 -9.85 -8.82
CA LYS A 26 -28.32 -9.28 -10.15
C LYS A 26 -27.10 -8.91 -10.97
N GLY A 27 -25.89 -9.18 -10.46
CA GLY A 27 -24.63 -8.86 -11.12
C GLY A 27 -24.19 -7.41 -11.06
N VAL A 28 -24.81 -6.60 -10.19
CA VAL A 28 -24.52 -5.15 -10.05
C VAL A 28 -24.22 -4.82 -8.58
N ARG A 29 -23.32 -3.88 -8.35
CA ARG A 29 -22.96 -3.37 -7.01
C ARG A 29 -23.63 -2.04 -6.74
N ALA A 30 -23.60 -1.58 -5.48
CA ALA A 30 -24.24 -0.35 -5.07
C ALA A 30 -23.68 0.91 -5.76
N ASP A 31 -22.42 0.89 -6.16
CA ASP A 31 -21.74 1.94 -6.90
C ASP A 31 -21.86 1.81 -8.43
N GLY A 32 -22.62 0.83 -8.91
CA GLY A 32 -22.87 0.60 -10.33
C GLY A 32 -21.82 -0.27 -11.05
N ARG A 33 -20.72 -0.68 -10.38
CA ARG A 33 -19.72 -1.58 -10.93
C ARG A 33 -20.25 -3.01 -11.10
N GLY A 34 -19.63 -3.76 -12.01
CA GLY A 34 -19.76 -5.21 -12.04
C GLY A 34 -19.05 -5.87 -10.86
N LEU A 35 -19.30 -7.17 -10.64
CA LEU A 35 -18.76 -7.91 -9.51
C LEU A 35 -17.22 -8.03 -9.54
N GLU A 36 -16.63 -8.06 -10.74
CA GLU A 36 -15.21 -8.24 -10.97
C GLU A 36 -14.44 -6.92 -11.15
N ASP A 37 -15.13 -5.77 -11.12
CA ASP A 37 -14.51 -4.51 -11.48
C ASP A 37 -13.83 -3.84 -10.28
N PHE A 38 -12.61 -3.37 -10.51
CA PHE A 38 -11.93 -2.43 -9.61
C PHE A 38 -12.53 -1.03 -9.73
N ARG A 39 -12.46 -0.25 -8.65
CA ARG A 39 -12.61 1.20 -8.69
C ARG A 39 -11.52 1.81 -9.58
N GLU A 40 -11.70 3.07 -9.93
CA GLU A 40 -10.66 3.81 -10.65
C GLU A 40 -9.36 3.82 -9.83
N VAL A 41 -8.26 3.41 -10.47
CA VAL A 41 -6.92 3.43 -9.87
C VAL A 41 -6.12 4.56 -10.48
N LYS A 42 -5.68 5.52 -9.65
CA LYS A 42 -4.72 6.57 -10.04
C LYS A 42 -3.44 6.38 -9.26
N ILE A 43 -2.29 6.45 -9.95
CA ILE A 43 -0.97 6.22 -9.37
C ILE A 43 -0.11 7.44 -9.69
N ILE A 44 0.34 8.13 -8.64
CA ILE A 44 1.24 9.27 -8.75
C ILE A 44 2.58 8.88 -8.14
N THR A 45 3.60 8.73 -8.97
CA THR A 45 4.94 8.32 -8.56
C THR A 45 5.79 9.52 -8.16
N ASN A 46 6.83 9.29 -7.35
CA ASN A 46 7.74 10.35 -6.84
C ASN A 46 7.00 11.48 -6.14
N TYR A 47 5.94 11.16 -5.40
CA TYR A 47 5.09 12.15 -4.73
C TYR A 47 5.82 12.90 -3.62
N LEU A 48 6.72 12.25 -2.90
CA LEU A 48 7.54 12.84 -1.83
C LEU A 48 8.95 13.12 -2.33
N PRO A 49 9.35 14.39 -2.54
CA PRO A 49 10.67 14.73 -3.10
C PRO A 49 11.86 14.35 -2.21
N LYS A 50 11.64 14.15 -0.91
CA LYS A 50 12.70 13.82 0.07
C LYS A 50 12.83 12.33 0.35
N ALA A 51 11.90 11.51 -0.12
CA ALA A 51 11.99 10.06 -0.05
C ALA A 51 12.92 9.54 -1.15
N ASP A 52 13.55 8.38 -0.93
CA ASP A 52 14.37 7.73 -1.95
C ASP A 52 13.51 7.10 -3.05
N GLY A 53 12.23 6.84 -2.76
CA GLY A 53 11.16 6.50 -3.67
C GLY A 53 9.81 6.76 -3.01
N SER A 54 8.77 7.05 -3.78
CA SER A 54 7.43 7.26 -3.22
C SER A 54 6.33 7.14 -4.26
N ALA A 55 5.13 6.79 -3.80
CA ALA A 55 3.94 6.81 -4.63
C ALA A 55 2.70 7.13 -3.79
N LEU A 56 1.79 7.91 -4.36
CA LEU A 56 0.43 8.11 -3.88
C LEU A 56 -0.52 7.35 -4.80
N VAL A 57 -1.33 6.47 -4.22
CA VAL A 57 -2.37 5.73 -4.93
C VAL A 57 -3.73 6.16 -4.45
N LYS A 58 -4.62 6.41 -5.42
CA LYS A 58 -6.06 6.59 -5.18
C LYS A 58 -6.80 5.43 -5.82
N LEU A 59 -7.54 4.68 -5.00
CA LEU A 59 -8.40 3.57 -5.40
C LEU A 59 -9.84 3.97 -5.06
N GLY A 60 -10.53 4.62 -6.00
CA GLY A 60 -11.76 5.35 -5.69
C GLY A 60 -11.49 6.38 -4.59
N ASP A 61 -12.22 6.28 -3.47
CA ASP A 61 -12.07 7.17 -2.31
C ASP A 61 -10.91 6.74 -1.39
N THR A 62 -10.36 5.54 -1.54
CA THR A 62 -9.21 5.09 -0.74
C THR A 62 -7.94 5.79 -1.21
N GLN A 63 -7.17 6.37 -0.29
CA GLN A 63 -5.91 7.03 -0.59
C GLN A 63 -4.79 6.48 0.30
N VAL A 64 -3.73 5.99 -0.34
CA VAL A 64 -2.56 5.43 0.34
C VAL A 64 -1.30 6.07 -0.20
N LEU A 65 -0.47 6.59 0.69
CA LEU A 65 0.85 7.13 0.41
C LEU A 65 1.91 6.15 0.91
N VAL A 66 2.86 5.81 0.04
CA VAL A 66 4.03 5.01 0.42
C VAL A 66 5.29 5.82 0.21
N GLY A 67 6.13 5.86 1.24
CA GLY A 67 7.48 6.38 1.21
C GLY A 67 8.49 5.26 1.36
N VAL A 68 9.56 5.30 0.58
CA VAL A 68 10.69 4.38 0.72
C VAL A 68 11.92 5.16 1.13
N LYS A 69 12.61 4.67 2.16
CA LYS A 69 13.85 5.21 2.69
C LYS A 69 14.93 4.16 2.68
N ILE A 70 16.12 4.51 2.21
CA ILE A 70 17.28 3.62 2.21
C ILE A 70 18.31 4.15 3.20
N GLU A 71 18.67 3.32 4.17
CA GLU A 71 19.63 3.66 5.20
C GLU A 71 20.69 2.58 5.38
N LEU A 72 21.85 2.98 5.88
CA LEU A 72 22.92 2.04 6.22
C LEU A 72 22.61 1.39 7.56
N GLY A 73 22.62 0.06 7.59
CA GLY A 73 22.40 -0.73 8.80
C GLY A 73 23.29 -1.97 8.88
N SER A 74 22.91 -2.88 9.75
CA SER A 74 23.54 -4.21 9.87
C SER A 74 22.58 -5.27 9.36
N PRO A 75 23.05 -6.28 8.63
CA PRO A 75 22.23 -7.40 8.21
C PRO A 75 21.78 -8.21 9.44
N TYR A 76 20.77 -9.04 9.26
CA TYR A 76 20.38 -10.01 10.29
C TYR A 76 21.48 -11.09 10.45
N PRO A 77 21.70 -11.62 11.67
CA PRO A 77 22.72 -12.63 11.92
C PRO A 77 22.53 -13.94 11.14
N ASP A 78 21.29 -14.28 10.82
CA ASP A 78 20.89 -15.47 10.05
C ASP A 78 21.00 -15.29 8.53
N THR A 79 20.99 -14.03 8.06
CA THR A 79 21.16 -13.68 6.63
C THR A 79 22.24 -12.62 6.43
N PRO A 80 23.52 -12.93 6.74
CA PRO A 80 24.60 -11.94 6.76
C PRO A 80 24.96 -11.37 5.39
N GLU A 81 24.56 -12.02 4.32
CA GLU A 81 24.85 -11.64 2.93
C GLU A 81 23.69 -10.90 2.27
N GLU A 82 22.67 -10.51 3.04
CA GLU A 82 21.48 -9.87 2.52
C GLU A 82 21.26 -8.48 3.15
N GLY A 83 20.55 -7.61 2.43
CA GLY A 83 20.00 -6.40 3.00
C GLY A 83 18.73 -6.65 3.80
N VAL A 84 18.30 -5.62 4.49
CA VAL A 84 17.14 -5.70 5.39
C VAL A 84 15.94 -4.99 4.75
N LEU A 85 14.79 -5.64 4.79
CA LEU A 85 13.52 -5.07 4.37
C LEU A 85 12.64 -4.86 5.60
N VAL A 86 12.10 -3.67 5.77
CA VAL A 86 11.19 -3.34 6.87
C VAL A 86 9.95 -2.67 6.30
N VAL A 87 8.79 -3.22 6.61
CA VAL A 87 7.50 -2.67 6.19
C VAL A 87 6.72 -2.23 7.41
N SER A 88 6.27 -0.99 7.42
CA SER A 88 5.40 -0.44 8.44
C SER A 88 4.13 0.16 7.83
N ALA A 89 3.05 0.22 8.59
CA ALA A 89 1.83 0.89 8.18
C ALA A 89 1.26 1.73 9.32
N GLU A 90 0.76 2.90 8.98
CA GLU A 90 0.08 3.80 9.89
C GLU A 90 -1.27 4.23 9.33
N PHE A 91 -2.30 4.12 10.16
CA PHE A 91 -3.64 4.61 9.85
C PHE A 91 -3.79 5.99 10.49
N VAL A 92 -3.73 7.04 9.67
CA VAL A 92 -3.83 8.40 10.20
C VAL A 92 -5.28 8.70 10.67
N PRO A 93 -5.47 9.39 11.79
CA PRO A 93 -6.81 9.66 12.34
C PRO A 93 -7.73 10.44 11.40
N THR A 94 -7.17 11.18 10.45
CA THR A 94 -7.93 11.92 9.44
C THR A 94 -8.55 11.01 8.37
N ALA A 95 -8.06 9.78 8.21
CA ALA A 95 -8.49 8.85 7.17
C ALA A 95 -9.84 8.19 7.47
N SER A 96 -10.20 8.05 8.74
CA SER A 96 -11.47 7.46 9.16
C SER A 96 -11.82 7.89 10.59
N PRO A 97 -13.11 8.08 10.90
CA PRO A 97 -13.57 8.31 12.28
C PRO A 97 -13.25 7.15 13.24
N ALA A 98 -12.95 5.97 12.72
CA ALA A 98 -12.61 4.79 13.51
C ALA A 98 -11.12 4.71 13.85
N PHE A 99 -10.27 5.56 13.28
CA PHE A 99 -8.83 5.52 13.50
C PHE A 99 -8.44 6.47 14.63
N GLU A 100 -7.77 5.92 15.63
CA GLU A 100 -7.31 6.67 16.80
C GLU A 100 -5.84 7.06 16.66
N PRO A 101 -5.41 8.22 17.21
CA PRO A 101 -4.01 8.57 17.27
C PRO A 101 -3.28 7.66 18.27
N GLY A 102 -2.14 7.12 17.85
CA GLY A 102 -1.37 6.23 18.74
C GLY A 102 -0.42 5.32 17.95
N PRO A 103 0.15 4.30 18.59
CA PRO A 103 0.92 3.27 17.89
C PRO A 103 0.01 2.50 16.92
N PRO A 104 0.59 1.85 15.89
CA PRO A 104 -0.18 1.05 14.93
C PRO A 104 -1.07 0.02 15.63
N ASP A 105 -2.34 0.00 15.25
CA ASP A 105 -3.31 -0.99 15.73
C ASP A 105 -3.11 -2.36 15.06
N GLU A 106 -3.91 -3.34 15.46
CA GLU A 106 -3.84 -4.71 14.91
C GLU A 106 -4.05 -4.74 13.39
N ASN A 107 -4.91 -3.87 12.86
CA ASN A 107 -5.21 -3.82 11.42
C ASN A 107 -4.04 -3.21 10.63
N ALA A 108 -3.40 -2.18 11.16
CA ALA A 108 -2.19 -1.59 10.56
C ALA A 108 -1.03 -2.60 10.57
N ILE A 109 -0.85 -3.33 11.67
CA ILE A 109 0.14 -4.40 11.77
C ILE A 109 -0.17 -5.53 10.77
N GLU A 110 -1.44 -5.97 10.66
CA GLU A 110 -1.84 -6.99 9.68
C GLU A 110 -1.56 -6.52 8.25
N LEU A 111 -1.93 -5.29 7.91
CA LEU A 111 -1.66 -4.70 6.60
C LEU A 111 -0.17 -4.75 6.25
N ALA A 112 0.68 -4.26 7.14
CA ALA A 112 2.13 -4.26 6.94
C ALA A 112 2.68 -5.67 6.74
N ARG A 113 2.21 -6.65 7.54
CA ARG A 113 2.65 -8.05 7.44
C ARG A 113 2.20 -8.74 6.16
N VAL A 114 1.00 -8.43 5.65
CA VAL A 114 0.52 -8.98 4.37
C VAL A 114 1.39 -8.48 3.22
N ILE A 115 1.67 -7.17 3.20
CA ILE A 115 2.54 -6.56 2.19
C ILE A 115 3.97 -7.11 2.30
N ASP A 116 4.56 -7.13 3.51
CA ASP A 116 5.91 -7.69 3.73
C ASP A 116 6.02 -9.13 3.23
N ARG A 117 5.03 -9.97 3.53
CA ARG A 117 5.02 -11.37 3.10
C ARG A 117 4.99 -11.50 1.58
N VAL A 118 4.14 -10.76 0.89
CA VAL A 118 4.08 -10.80 -0.58
C VAL A 118 5.41 -10.35 -1.19
N LEU A 119 6.03 -9.30 -0.65
CA LEU A 119 7.32 -8.81 -1.15
C LEU A 119 8.45 -9.81 -0.92
N ARG A 120 8.52 -10.37 0.28
CA ARG A 120 9.62 -11.23 0.74
C ARG A 120 9.53 -12.64 0.17
N GLU A 121 8.36 -13.29 0.30
CA GLU A 121 8.18 -14.68 -0.15
C GLU A 121 8.25 -14.80 -1.67
N TYR A 122 7.73 -13.81 -2.39
CA TYR A 122 7.83 -13.79 -3.84
C TYR A 122 9.21 -13.33 -4.34
N GLY A 123 10.01 -12.69 -3.48
CA GLY A 123 11.32 -12.19 -3.84
C GLY A 123 11.26 -11.00 -4.80
N VAL A 124 10.44 -10.00 -4.46
CA VAL A 124 10.29 -8.78 -5.27
C VAL A 124 11.60 -8.03 -5.38
N ILE A 125 12.36 -7.96 -4.27
CA ILE A 125 13.66 -7.30 -4.19
C ILE A 125 14.76 -8.35 -4.06
N ASP A 126 15.82 -8.24 -4.84
CA ASP A 126 17.04 -9.03 -4.69
C ASP A 126 17.85 -8.47 -3.52
N THR A 127 17.57 -8.99 -2.31
CA THR A 127 18.21 -8.55 -1.06
C THR A 127 19.70 -8.83 -1.02
N SER A 128 20.21 -9.78 -1.81
CA SER A 128 21.64 -10.07 -1.88
C SER A 128 22.45 -8.90 -2.45
N LYS A 129 21.84 -8.10 -3.35
CA LYS A 129 22.47 -6.90 -3.92
C LYS A 129 22.47 -5.69 -2.98
N LEU A 130 21.88 -5.82 -1.82
CA LEU A 130 21.82 -4.77 -0.81
C LEU A 130 22.88 -4.97 0.28
N ALA A 131 23.58 -6.10 0.32
CA ALA A 131 24.75 -6.29 1.20
C ALA A 131 25.92 -5.45 0.68
N ILE A 132 26.58 -4.68 1.59
CA ILE A 132 27.74 -3.86 1.27
C ILE A 132 29.01 -4.55 1.80
N ILE A 133 29.01 -4.92 3.07
CA ILE A 133 30.06 -5.71 3.73
C ILE A 133 29.34 -6.88 4.41
N PRO A 134 29.47 -8.11 3.89
CA PRO A 134 28.79 -9.28 4.44
C PRO A 134 28.99 -9.41 5.95
N GLY A 135 27.92 -9.66 6.67
CA GLY A 135 27.89 -9.80 8.13
C GLY A 135 28.07 -8.50 8.94
N ARG A 136 28.33 -7.37 8.29
CA ARG A 136 28.61 -6.10 8.99
C ARG A 136 27.74 -4.95 8.55
N LYS A 137 27.64 -4.70 7.24
CA LYS A 137 26.95 -3.54 6.67
C LYS A 137 26.10 -3.90 5.46
N ALA A 138 24.85 -3.48 5.51
CA ALA A 138 23.91 -3.65 4.42
C ALA A 138 22.99 -2.44 4.32
N TRP A 139 22.33 -2.32 3.19
CA TRP A 139 21.21 -1.40 3.06
C TRP A 139 19.96 -1.94 3.77
N VAL A 140 19.33 -1.08 4.52
CA VAL A 140 18.00 -1.29 5.11
C VAL A 140 17.02 -0.47 4.29
N VAL A 141 16.04 -1.15 3.71
CA VAL A 141 14.96 -0.55 2.93
C VAL A 141 13.73 -0.44 3.84
N TRP A 142 13.42 0.78 4.25
CA TRP A 142 12.22 1.11 5.01
C TRP A 142 11.09 1.43 4.04
N ILE A 143 9.96 0.77 4.21
CA ILE A 143 8.75 0.97 3.41
C ILE A 143 7.66 1.39 4.38
N ASP A 144 7.32 2.67 4.36
CA ASP A 144 6.33 3.26 5.26
C ASP A 144 5.04 3.54 4.50
N ILE A 145 3.97 2.88 4.93
CA ILE A 145 2.64 2.94 4.32
C ILE A 145 1.74 3.84 5.18
N TYR A 146 1.24 4.92 4.62
CA TYR A 146 0.31 5.84 5.28
C TYR A 146 -1.06 5.80 4.62
N VAL A 147 -2.09 5.39 5.37
CA VAL A 147 -3.47 5.45 4.92
C VAL A 147 -4.00 6.85 5.16
N LEU A 148 -4.25 7.60 4.07
CA LEU A 148 -4.70 8.99 4.12
C LEU A 148 -6.21 9.12 4.03
N ASP A 149 -6.90 8.14 3.41
CA ASP A 149 -8.36 8.09 3.29
C ASP A 149 -8.81 6.62 3.18
N HIS A 150 -9.88 6.25 3.88
CA HIS A 150 -10.35 4.88 3.99
C HIS A 150 -11.73 4.67 3.36
N GLY A 151 -11.73 4.30 2.10
CA GLY A 151 -12.92 3.88 1.34
C GLY A 151 -13.07 2.36 1.15
N GLY A 152 -12.33 1.55 1.93
CA GLY A 152 -12.25 0.08 1.79
C GLY A 152 -11.05 -0.40 0.97
N ASN A 153 -10.73 -1.67 1.08
CA ASN A 153 -9.66 -2.38 0.36
C ASN A 153 -8.28 -1.74 0.47
N LEU A 154 -7.88 -1.47 1.71
CA LEU A 154 -6.58 -0.87 2.03
C LEU A 154 -5.40 -1.74 1.55
N VAL A 155 -5.56 -3.07 1.54
CA VAL A 155 -4.48 -4.01 1.18
C VAL A 155 -4.07 -3.83 -0.26
N ASP A 156 -5.03 -3.84 -1.20
CA ASP A 156 -4.71 -3.73 -2.63
C ASP A 156 -4.17 -2.32 -2.96
N ALA A 157 -4.77 -1.27 -2.39
CA ALA A 157 -4.27 0.09 -2.55
C ALA A 157 -2.81 0.23 -2.05
N SER A 158 -2.50 -0.39 -0.90
CA SER A 158 -1.15 -0.39 -0.31
C SER A 158 -0.15 -1.20 -1.15
N ALA A 159 -0.57 -2.37 -1.67
CA ALA A 159 0.29 -3.18 -2.54
C ALA A 159 0.65 -2.45 -3.84
N ILE A 160 -0.33 -1.80 -4.47
CA ILE A 160 -0.13 -0.98 -5.68
C ILE A 160 0.83 0.17 -5.38
N ALA A 161 0.60 0.91 -4.27
CA ALA A 161 1.43 2.03 -3.88
C ALA A 161 2.87 1.60 -3.55
N THR A 162 3.02 0.48 -2.82
CA THR A 162 4.32 -0.09 -2.46
C THR A 162 5.11 -0.48 -3.70
N LEU A 163 4.52 -1.24 -4.62
CA LEU A 163 5.22 -1.64 -5.84
C LEU A 163 5.61 -0.41 -6.69
N ALA A 164 4.72 0.56 -6.84
CA ALA A 164 5.01 1.79 -7.58
C ALA A 164 6.14 2.61 -6.93
N ALA A 165 6.16 2.71 -5.59
CA ALA A 165 7.23 3.37 -4.86
C ALA A 165 8.58 2.64 -5.02
N LEU A 166 8.60 1.31 -4.89
CA LEU A 166 9.82 0.51 -5.06
C LEU A 166 10.42 0.63 -6.46
N LEU A 167 9.58 0.64 -7.50
CA LEU A 167 10.03 0.78 -8.89
C LEU A 167 10.64 2.16 -9.20
N THR A 168 10.34 3.16 -8.39
CA THR A 168 10.92 4.53 -8.51
C THR A 168 12.05 4.79 -7.54
N THR A 169 12.31 3.87 -6.61
CA THR A 169 13.34 4.00 -5.58
C THR A 169 14.74 3.90 -6.18
N ARG A 170 15.63 4.79 -5.71
CA ARG A 170 17.04 4.83 -6.11
C ARG A 170 17.95 4.66 -4.91
N ILE A 171 18.98 3.83 -5.06
CA ILE A 171 20.00 3.61 -4.03
C ILE A 171 20.97 4.79 -4.01
N PRO A 172 21.22 5.42 -2.85
CA PRO A 172 22.25 6.46 -2.72
C PRO A 172 23.64 5.96 -3.09
N LYS A 173 24.47 6.84 -3.63
CA LYS A 173 25.87 6.51 -3.90
C LYS A 173 26.66 6.39 -2.59
N TYR A 174 27.58 5.45 -2.53
CA TYR A 174 28.42 5.27 -1.38
C TYR A 174 29.87 4.96 -1.77
N THR A 175 30.80 5.23 -0.87
CA THR A 175 32.22 4.87 -0.96
C THR A 175 32.63 4.13 0.30
N VAL A 176 33.44 3.09 0.14
CA VAL A 176 34.02 2.32 1.25
C VAL A 176 35.48 2.67 1.36
N SER A 177 35.91 3.17 2.53
CA SER A 177 37.33 3.44 2.83
C SER A 177 38.06 2.18 3.25
N GLU A 178 39.40 2.20 3.26
CA GLU A 178 40.25 1.08 3.67
C GLU A 178 39.94 0.57 5.11
N ASN A 179 39.45 1.45 5.97
CA ASN A 179 39.01 1.12 7.34
C ASN A 179 37.54 0.68 7.44
N GLU A 180 36.92 0.24 6.33
CA GLU A 180 35.51 -0.15 6.27
C GLU A 180 34.51 0.96 6.66
N LEU A 181 34.95 2.22 6.68
CA LEU A 181 34.07 3.35 6.89
C LEU A 181 33.28 3.62 5.59
N ILE A 182 31.97 3.62 5.70
CA ILE A 182 31.06 3.87 4.57
C ILE A 182 30.59 5.32 4.64
N GLN A 183 30.88 6.08 3.60
CA GLN A 183 30.34 7.42 3.40
C GLN A 183 29.23 7.34 2.35
N VAL A 184 28.03 7.78 2.73
CA VAL A 184 26.84 7.82 1.87
C VAL A 184 26.64 9.23 1.34
N ASP A 185 26.62 9.38 0.03
CA ASP A 185 26.26 10.62 -0.63
C ASP A 185 24.79 10.58 -1.03
N LYS A 186 23.96 11.31 -0.27
CA LYS A 186 22.50 11.42 -0.51
C LYS A 186 22.15 12.34 -1.67
N SER A 187 23.12 13.05 -2.24
CA SER A 187 22.89 13.95 -3.38
C SER A 187 23.00 13.23 -4.73
N SER A 188 23.61 12.05 -4.75
CA SER A 188 23.80 11.24 -5.95
C SER A 188 23.36 9.79 -5.74
N PHE A 189 23.01 9.11 -6.82
CA PHE A 189 22.49 7.74 -6.78
C PHE A 189 23.41 6.80 -7.55
N SER A 190 23.56 5.58 -7.04
CA SER A 190 24.31 4.50 -7.71
C SER A 190 23.46 3.75 -8.74
N GLY A 191 22.15 3.73 -8.57
CA GLY A 191 21.23 3.03 -9.48
C GLY A 191 19.83 2.87 -8.90
N PRO A 192 18.95 2.19 -9.62
CA PRO A 192 17.64 1.83 -9.11
C PRO A 192 17.74 0.72 -8.05
N LEU A 193 16.71 0.63 -7.19
CA LEU A 193 16.54 -0.50 -6.29
C LEU A 193 16.45 -1.81 -7.12
N PRO A 194 17.10 -2.92 -6.73
CA PRO A 194 17.08 -4.17 -7.47
C PRO A 194 15.73 -4.91 -7.35
N VAL A 195 14.68 -4.33 -7.91
CA VAL A 195 13.36 -4.96 -8.06
C VAL A 195 13.45 -5.94 -9.21
N VAL A 196 13.45 -7.24 -8.92
CA VAL A 196 13.66 -8.32 -9.91
C VAL A 196 12.36 -9.00 -10.29
N ARG A 197 11.32 -8.90 -9.47
CA ARG A 197 9.98 -9.42 -9.72
C ARG A 197 8.95 -8.40 -9.29
N LYS A 198 7.75 -8.48 -9.85
CA LYS A 198 6.64 -7.59 -9.50
C LYS A 198 5.46 -8.41 -9.00
N ALA A 199 4.89 -8.00 -7.89
CA ALA A 199 3.69 -8.60 -7.34
C ALA A 199 2.76 -7.54 -6.79
N VAL A 200 1.46 -7.82 -6.85
CA VAL A 200 0.40 -7.02 -6.24
C VAL A 200 -0.57 -7.94 -5.51
N THR A 201 -1.45 -7.38 -4.72
CA THR A 201 -2.56 -8.14 -4.13
C THR A 201 -3.86 -7.84 -4.85
N VAL A 202 -4.75 -8.83 -4.83
CA VAL A 202 -6.14 -8.70 -5.25
C VAL A 202 -7.03 -9.31 -4.17
N THR A 203 -7.90 -8.50 -3.62
CA THR A 203 -8.84 -8.90 -2.59
C THR A 203 -10.17 -9.29 -3.22
N VAL A 204 -10.59 -10.53 -2.95
CA VAL A 204 -11.89 -11.08 -3.36
C VAL A 204 -12.74 -11.32 -2.11
N GLY A 205 -13.86 -10.63 -2.01
CA GLY A 205 -14.82 -10.74 -0.92
C GLY A 205 -15.98 -11.66 -1.27
N LYS A 206 -16.46 -12.46 -0.29
CA LYS A 206 -17.69 -13.25 -0.40
C LYS A 206 -18.85 -12.47 0.21
N LEU A 207 -19.81 -12.07 -0.62
CA LEU A 207 -21.01 -11.36 -0.23
C LEU A 207 -22.24 -12.22 -0.61
N GLY A 208 -22.84 -12.89 0.39
CA GLY A 208 -23.85 -13.91 0.14
C GLY A 208 -23.27 -15.06 -0.66
N ASP A 209 -23.85 -15.36 -1.84
CA ASP A 209 -23.39 -16.40 -2.76
C ASP A 209 -22.47 -15.85 -3.87
N SER A 210 -22.19 -14.54 -3.84
CA SER A 210 -21.40 -13.88 -4.89
C SER A 210 -19.97 -13.57 -4.41
N LEU A 211 -19.03 -13.65 -5.36
CA LEU A 211 -17.65 -13.17 -5.17
C LEU A 211 -17.53 -11.79 -5.82
N ILE A 212 -16.97 -10.84 -5.08
CA ILE A 212 -16.73 -9.47 -5.53
C ILE A 212 -15.26 -9.12 -5.39
N VAL A 213 -14.72 -8.39 -6.37
CA VAL A 213 -13.34 -7.87 -6.35
C VAL A 213 -13.36 -6.44 -5.85
N ASP A 214 -12.33 -6.03 -5.13
CA ASP A 214 -12.18 -4.65 -4.61
C ASP A 214 -13.41 -4.17 -3.81
N PRO A 215 -13.68 -4.77 -2.63
CA PRO A 215 -14.80 -4.37 -1.81
C PRO A 215 -14.65 -2.94 -1.29
N THR A 216 -15.74 -2.17 -1.32
CA THR A 216 -15.82 -0.85 -0.68
C THR A 216 -15.96 -0.99 0.83
N ILE A 217 -15.76 0.10 1.59
CA ILE A 217 -15.90 0.10 3.06
C ILE A 217 -17.30 -0.39 3.52
N GLU A 218 -18.35 -0.09 2.75
CA GLU A 218 -19.71 -0.54 3.06
C GLU A 218 -19.89 -2.03 2.80
N GLU A 219 -19.23 -2.55 1.77
CA GLU A 219 -19.25 -3.98 1.45
C GLU A 219 -18.36 -4.78 2.40
N GLU A 220 -17.21 -4.23 2.83
CA GLU A 220 -16.34 -4.89 3.82
C GLU A 220 -17.05 -5.17 5.14
N LYS A 221 -18.01 -4.32 5.55
CA LYS A 221 -18.82 -4.51 6.77
C LYS A 221 -19.78 -5.70 6.68
N VAL A 222 -20.10 -6.16 5.47
CA VAL A 222 -21.10 -7.21 5.23
C VAL A 222 -20.54 -8.43 4.52
N VAL A 223 -19.31 -8.34 3.99
CA VAL A 223 -18.57 -9.48 3.44
C VAL A 223 -18.28 -10.48 4.55
N SER A 224 -18.69 -11.73 4.35
CA SER A 224 -18.51 -12.79 5.35
C SER A 224 -17.07 -13.30 5.41
N SER A 225 -16.37 -13.28 4.29
CA SER A 225 -14.97 -13.74 4.17
C SER A 225 -14.30 -13.02 3.01
N LYS A 226 -13.03 -12.67 3.19
CA LYS A 226 -12.16 -12.13 2.14
C LYS A 226 -11.02 -13.12 1.88
N LEU A 227 -10.66 -13.30 0.61
CA LEU A 227 -9.43 -13.97 0.18
C LEU A 227 -8.54 -12.92 -0.48
N ILE A 228 -7.41 -12.64 0.13
CA ILE A 228 -6.36 -11.77 -0.40
C ILE A 228 -5.36 -12.66 -1.13
N VAL A 229 -5.18 -12.42 -2.42
CA VAL A 229 -4.29 -13.19 -3.28
C VAL A 229 -3.15 -12.31 -3.75
N GLY A 230 -1.93 -12.65 -3.38
CA GLY A 230 -0.72 -12.07 -3.97
C GLY A 230 -0.51 -12.63 -5.37
N VAL A 231 -0.41 -11.77 -6.35
CA VAL A 231 -0.30 -12.13 -7.78
C VAL A 231 1.03 -11.65 -8.32
N GLY A 232 1.86 -12.57 -8.80
CA GLY A 232 3.12 -12.30 -9.47
C GLY A 232 2.96 -11.94 -10.95
N GLU A 233 3.93 -11.25 -11.52
CA GLU A 233 3.93 -10.87 -12.95
C GLU A 233 4.01 -12.07 -13.90
N ASP A 234 4.47 -13.21 -13.43
CA ASP A 234 4.51 -14.47 -14.16
C ASP A 234 3.20 -15.29 -14.05
N GLY A 235 2.17 -14.73 -13.40
CA GLY A 235 0.91 -15.40 -13.14
C GLY A 235 0.96 -16.41 -11.99
N SER A 236 2.03 -16.45 -11.21
CA SER A 236 2.13 -17.26 -10.01
C SER A 236 1.45 -16.60 -8.81
N ILE A 237 1.16 -17.40 -7.78
CA ILE A 237 0.61 -16.92 -6.52
C ILE A 237 1.78 -16.57 -5.60
N ALA A 238 1.90 -15.29 -5.26
CA ALA A 238 2.91 -14.78 -4.33
C ALA A 238 2.52 -14.96 -2.86
N GLY A 239 1.25 -15.24 -2.57
CA GLY A 239 0.76 -15.48 -1.22
C GLY A 239 -0.76 -15.55 -1.18
N LEU A 240 -1.28 -16.15 -0.12
CA LEU A 240 -2.72 -16.26 0.13
C LEU A 240 -2.99 -15.92 1.59
N GLN A 241 -3.98 -15.07 1.83
CA GLN A 241 -4.50 -14.81 3.17
C GLN A 241 -6.02 -14.79 3.16
N LYS A 242 -6.62 -15.56 4.06
CA LYS A 242 -8.06 -15.51 4.33
C LYS A 242 -8.29 -14.62 5.55
N SER A 243 -9.27 -13.70 5.46
CA SER A 243 -9.73 -12.83 6.54
C SER A 243 -11.25 -12.90 6.67
N GLY A 244 -11.78 -12.55 7.85
CA GLY A 244 -13.22 -12.63 8.17
C GLY A 244 -13.63 -14.00 8.72
N ASP A 245 -14.82 -14.07 9.37
CA ASP A 245 -15.30 -15.23 10.13
C ASP A 245 -16.01 -16.29 9.27
N GLY A 246 -16.43 -15.90 8.07
CA GLY A 246 -17.11 -16.79 7.14
C GLY A 246 -16.18 -17.86 6.53
N TYR A 247 -16.74 -18.79 5.77
CA TYR A 247 -15.99 -19.81 5.06
C TYR A 247 -16.09 -19.63 3.54
N LEU A 248 -15.10 -20.17 2.85
CA LEU A 248 -15.07 -20.32 1.40
C LEU A 248 -15.02 -21.81 1.08
N THR A 249 -15.86 -22.27 0.17
CA THR A 249 -15.75 -23.60 -0.39
C THR A 249 -14.52 -23.69 -1.30
N LEU A 250 -14.04 -24.91 -1.59
CA LEU A 250 -12.92 -25.10 -2.50
C LEU A 250 -13.17 -24.48 -3.87
N GLN A 251 -14.38 -24.64 -4.40
CA GLN A 251 -14.77 -24.04 -5.69
C GLN A 251 -14.75 -22.51 -5.66
N GLU A 252 -15.17 -21.91 -4.53
CA GLU A 252 -15.10 -20.44 -4.36
C GLU A 252 -13.65 -19.96 -4.25
N VAL A 253 -12.78 -20.71 -3.58
CA VAL A 253 -11.34 -20.40 -3.51
C VAL A 253 -10.70 -20.47 -4.89
N GLU A 254 -10.95 -21.52 -5.67
CA GLU A 254 -10.46 -21.67 -7.04
C GLU A 254 -10.92 -20.51 -7.93
N LYS A 255 -12.21 -20.18 -7.86
CA LYS A 255 -12.77 -19.05 -8.62
C LYS A 255 -12.17 -17.71 -8.19
N ALA A 256 -12.01 -17.49 -6.89
CA ALA A 256 -11.39 -16.26 -6.36
C ALA A 256 -9.94 -16.10 -6.82
N ILE A 257 -9.17 -17.20 -6.84
CA ILE A 257 -7.80 -17.21 -7.35
C ILE A 257 -7.78 -16.87 -8.85
N GLN A 258 -8.64 -17.46 -9.66
CA GLN A 258 -8.72 -17.18 -11.10
C GLN A 258 -9.05 -15.70 -11.37
N LEU A 259 -10.01 -15.14 -10.62
CA LEU A 259 -10.36 -13.73 -10.69
C LEU A 259 -9.16 -12.84 -10.31
N ALA A 260 -8.49 -13.20 -9.22
CA ALA A 260 -7.34 -12.46 -8.73
C ALA A 260 -6.18 -12.47 -9.72
N LEU A 261 -5.85 -13.60 -10.33
CA LEU A 261 -4.79 -13.70 -11.35
C LEU A 261 -5.09 -12.81 -12.56
N LYS A 262 -6.33 -12.83 -13.04
CA LYS A 262 -6.78 -11.96 -14.15
C LYS A 262 -6.61 -10.48 -13.77
N LYS A 263 -7.16 -10.08 -12.63
CA LYS A 263 -7.16 -8.67 -12.19
C LYS A 263 -5.79 -8.18 -11.74
N GLY A 264 -4.97 -9.04 -11.15
CA GLY A 264 -3.59 -8.74 -10.81
C GLY A 264 -2.74 -8.40 -12.03
N GLY A 265 -2.91 -9.13 -13.14
CA GLY A 265 -2.25 -8.81 -14.40
C GLY A 265 -2.65 -7.44 -14.95
N GLU A 266 -3.94 -7.07 -14.88
CA GLU A 266 -4.43 -5.73 -15.27
C GLU A 266 -3.79 -4.63 -14.39
N LEU A 267 -3.70 -4.83 -13.08
CA LEU A 267 -3.08 -3.88 -12.15
C LEU A 267 -1.57 -3.72 -12.39
N LEU A 268 -0.85 -4.83 -12.58
CA LEU A 268 0.59 -4.81 -12.87
C LEU A 268 0.91 -4.05 -14.16
N ALA A 269 0.09 -4.23 -15.21
CA ALA A 269 0.21 -3.47 -16.45
C ALA A 269 0.02 -1.96 -16.22
N LYS A 270 -0.99 -1.59 -15.43
CA LYS A 270 -1.28 -0.20 -15.09
C LYS A 270 -0.16 0.45 -14.26
N ILE A 271 0.41 -0.27 -13.29
CA ILE A 271 1.58 0.21 -12.53
C ILE A 271 2.77 0.45 -13.46
N ALA A 272 3.05 -0.51 -14.36
CA ALA A 272 4.17 -0.40 -15.30
C ALA A 272 4.01 0.81 -16.24
N GLU A 273 2.79 1.13 -16.66
CA GLU A 273 2.49 2.31 -17.47
C GLU A 273 2.72 3.62 -16.67
N SER A 274 2.21 3.69 -15.44
CA SER A 274 2.33 4.87 -14.57
C SER A 274 3.78 5.17 -14.20
N VAL A 275 4.62 4.14 -14.04
CA VAL A 275 6.06 4.32 -13.75
C VAL A 275 6.81 4.84 -14.98
N LYS A 276 6.40 4.44 -16.20
CA LYS A 276 7.04 4.91 -17.45
C LYS A 276 6.65 6.34 -17.83
N SER A 277 5.43 6.73 -17.50
CA SER A 277 4.89 8.05 -17.79
C SER A 277 4.37 8.69 -16.50
N PRO A 278 5.28 9.16 -15.62
CA PRO A 278 4.88 9.78 -14.36
C PRO A 278 4.00 10.99 -14.67
N GLU A 279 2.78 10.99 -14.16
CA GLU A 279 1.95 12.20 -14.15
C GLU A 279 2.76 13.30 -13.46
N ALA A 280 2.99 14.40 -14.17
CA ALA A 280 3.70 15.55 -13.61
C ALA A 280 2.94 16.00 -12.37
N THR A 281 3.53 15.80 -11.21
CA THR A 281 3.02 16.37 -9.96
C THR A 281 3.06 17.87 -10.16
N SER A 282 1.93 18.49 -10.47
CA SER A 282 1.74 19.91 -10.22
C SER A 282 1.73 20.06 -8.70
N ALA A 283 2.91 20.02 -8.10
CA ALA A 283 3.12 20.54 -6.77
C ALA A 283 2.61 21.96 -6.85
N GLY A 284 1.44 22.21 -6.25
CA GLY A 284 0.88 23.54 -6.17
C GLY A 284 2.00 24.45 -5.70
N SER A 285 2.39 25.37 -6.56
CA SER A 285 3.20 26.50 -6.15
C SER A 285 2.41 27.16 -5.03
N VAL A 286 2.80 26.89 -3.80
CA VAL A 286 2.38 27.68 -2.65
C VAL A 286 2.97 29.05 -2.95
N GLY A 287 2.12 29.91 -3.53
CA GLY A 287 2.45 31.30 -3.72
C GLY A 287 2.82 31.84 -2.34
N THR A 288 4.07 32.20 -2.18
CA THR A 288 4.52 33.02 -1.07
C THR A 288 3.63 34.26 -1.08
N PRO A 289 2.84 34.54 -0.04
CA PRO A 289 2.15 35.81 0.04
C PRO A 289 3.23 36.90 0.07
N SER A 290 3.24 37.76 -0.95
CA SER A 290 4.03 38.96 -0.93
C SER A 290 3.54 39.81 0.23
N VAL A 291 4.34 39.91 1.28
CA VAL A 291 4.15 40.87 2.35
C VAL A 291 4.46 42.25 1.73
N GLU A 292 3.44 42.95 1.30
CA GLU A 292 3.54 44.36 1.04
C GLU A 292 3.91 45.07 2.33
N GLY A 293 5.09 45.69 2.35
CA GLY A 293 5.60 46.40 3.49
C GLY A 293 4.73 47.63 3.78
N GLU A 294 4.02 47.60 4.89
CA GLU A 294 3.47 48.79 5.51
C GLU A 294 4.64 49.75 5.91
N LYS A 295 4.65 50.94 5.31
CA LYS A 295 5.51 52.02 5.75
C LYS A 295 5.10 52.45 7.16
N PRO A 296 6.08 52.72 8.06
CA PRO A 296 5.75 53.25 9.37
C PRO A 296 5.22 54.69 9.25
N PRO A 297 4.28 55.12 10.11
CA PRO A 297 3.76 56.48 10.07
C PRO A 297 4.82 57.50 10.49
N GLU A 298 4.93 58.58 9.71
CA GLU A 298 5.78 59.72 10.02
C GLU A 298 5.29 60.40 11.32
N SER A 299 6.20 60.55 12.27
CA SER A 299 5.99 61.35 13.49
C SER A 299 6.03 62.83 13.13
N ASN A 300 4.89 63.51 13.21
CA ASN A 300 4.90 65.00 13.27
C ASN A 300 5.17 65.44 14.72
N ALA A 301 6.24 66.23 14.85
CA ALA A 301 6.57 67.01 16.03
C ALA A 301 5.64 68.20 16.17
#